data_a6a3f86b56fa2e91e5f8b132cec540ef
#
_entry.id   a6a3f86b56fa2e91e5f8b132cec540ef
#
_cell.length_a   1.000
_cell.length_b   1.000
_cell.length_c   1.000
_cell.angle_alpha   90.00
_cell.angle_beta   90.00
_cell.angle_gamma   90.00
#
_symmetry.space_group_name_H-M   'P 1'
#
loop_
_entity.id
_entity.type
_entity.pdbx_description
1 polymer ?
#
loop_
_entity_poly.entity_id
_entity_poly.type
_entity_poly.pdbx_seq_one_letter_code
_entity_poly.pdbx_strand_id
1 'polypeptide(L)'
;IKALAPDIKIIAPWRDSKWKLQSREDEIEYCKQHGIDLPFGTDQSYSRDRNLWHISHEGLELEDPANEPNYDHLLVLGVSPEKAPDEPEYVTMTFEKGVPTSVNGKKMKVSDIIRELNRLGGKHGIGIIDIVENRVVGMKSRGVYETPGGTILMEAHKQLEELVLDRATMETKKDMGNKLSQIVYEGKWFTPLCEAVCAFVKSTQEYVTGEVKFKLYKGNIIKAGTT
;
A
#
# COMPACT_ATOMS: atom_id res chain seq x y z
N ILE A 1 -9.81 20.78 3.92
CA ILE A 1 -9.07 22.06 3.95
C ILE A 1 -9.91 23.11 4.68
N LYS A 2 -11.13 23.40 4.25
CA LYS A 2 -11.96 24.49 4.82
C LYS A 2 -12.25 24.35 6.33
N ALA A 3 -12.32 23.14 6.87
CA ALA A 3 -12.52 22.92 8.29
C ALA A 3 -11.31 23.34 9.14
N LEU A 4 -10.09 23.25 8.58
CA LEU A 4 -8.83 23.54 9.28
C LEU A 4 -8.24 24.89 8.89
N ALA A 5 -8.57 25.41 7.72
CA ALA A 5 -8.08 26.68 7.17
C ALA A 5 -9.20 27.34 6.35
N PRO A 6 -10.20 27.95 7.04
CA PRO A 6 -11.40 28.49 6.38
C PRO A 6 -11.11 29.63 5.40
N ASP A 7 -10.06 30.39 5.63
CA ASP A 7 -9.71 31.57 4.83
C ASP A 7 -8.87 31.25 3.59
N ILE A 8 -8.39 30.00 3.46
CA ILE A 8 -7.59 29.57 2.30
C ILE A 8 -8.44 29.58 1.02
N LYS A 9 -7.89 30.16 -0.04
CA LYS A 9 -8.49 30.08 -1.38
C LYS A 9 -8.09 28.77 -2.04
N ILE A 10 -9.07 28.07 -2.60
CA ILE A 10 -8.85 26.83 -3.35
C ILE A 10 -8.79 27.19 -4.85
N ILE A 11 -7.68 26.85 -5.49
CA ILE A 11 -7.49 26.99 -6.94
C ILE A 11 -7.51 25.60 -7.54
N ALA A 12 -8.46 25.34 -8.42
CA ALA A 12 -8.62 24.08 -9.15
C ALA A 12 -8.75 24.37 -10.65
N PRO A 13 -7.62 24.58 -11.36
CA PRO A 13 -7.62 25.05 -12.76
C PRO A 13 -8.43 24.15 -13.69
N TRP A 14 -8.39 22.82 -13.47
CA TRP A 14 -9.15 21.86 -14.27
C TRP A 14 -10.68 21.99 -14.17
N ARG A 15 -11.20 22.81 -13.24
CA ARG A 15 -12.61 23.18 -13.13
C ARG A 15 -12.97 24.45 -13.88
N ASP A 16 -11.99 25.16 -14.42
CA ASP A 16 -12.22 26.36 -15.23
C ASP A 16 -12.63 25.93 -16.64
N SER A 17 -13.67 26.57 -17.20
CA SER A 17 -14.12 26.33 -18.58
C SER A 17 -13.07 26.67 -19.64
N LYS A 18 -12.05 27.43 -19.28
CA LYS A 18 -10.89 27.76 -20.14
C LYS A 18 -9.77 26.72 -20.10
N TRP A 19 -9.87 25.75 -19.18
CA TRP A 19 -8.89 24.66 -19.09
C TRP A 19 -8.99 23.75 -20.30
N LYS A 20 -7.93 23.61 -21.06
CA LYS A 20 -7.92 22.89 -22.34
C LYS A 20 -7.48 21.44 -22.25
N LEU A 21 -6.77 21.08 -21.15
CA LEU A 21 -6.26 19.71 -20.97
C LEU A 21 -7.37 18.85 -20.36
N GLN A 22 -8.19 18.25 -21.22
CA GLN A 22 -9.36 17.47 -20.82
C GLN A 22 -9.08 15.96 -20.74
N SER A 23 -8.01 15.51 -21.41
CA SER A 23 -7.60 14.11 -21.47
C SER A 23 -6.10 13.98 -21.24
N ARG A 24 -5.67 12.74 -21.01
CA ARG A 24 -4.24 12.40 -20.91
C ARG A 24 -3.50 12.67 -22.21
N GLU A 25 -4.15 12.46 -23.34
CA GLU A 25 -3.63 12.74 -24.67
C GLU A 25 -3.34 14.24 -24.82
N ASP A 26 -4.25 15.11 -24.37
CA ASP A 26 -4.04 16.57 -24.38
C ASP A 26 -2.84 16.96 -23.51
N GLU A 27 -2.67 16.32 -22.35
CA GLU A 27 -1.53 16.57 -21.44
C GLU A 27 -0.21 16.13 -22.07
N ILE A 28 -0.18 14.96 -22.71
CA ILE A 28 1.03 14.46 -23.42
C ILE A 28 1.39 15.37 -24.57
N GLU A 29 0.42 15.80 -25.36
CA GLU A 29 0.66 16.74 -26.46
C GLU A 29 1.15 18.10 -25.97
N TYR A 30 0.59 18.60 -24.88
CA TYR A 30 1.07 19.82 -24.23
C TYR A 30 2.53 19.67 -23.78
N CYS A 31 2.89 18.55 -23.16
CA CYS A 31 4.28 18.28 -22.75
C CYS A 31 5.23 18.29 -23.95
N LYS A 32 4.85 17.64 -25.06
CA LYS A 32 5.64 17.64 -26.29
C LYS A 32 5.85 19.05 -26.85
N GLN A 33 4.79 19.86 -26.91
CA GLN A 33 4.83 21.23 -27.43
C GLN A 33 5.72 22.15 -26.58
N HIS A 34 5.85 21.86 -25.27
CA HIS A 34 6.61 22.67 -24.33
C HIS A 34 7.98 22.10 -23.97
N GLY A 35 8.42 21.01 -24.64
CA GLY A 35 9.71 20.38 -24.39
C GLY A 35 9.84 19.77 -22.98
N ILE A 36 8.73 19.32 -22.41
CA ILE A 36 8.70 18.63 -21.10
C ILE A 36 8.89 17.14 -21.36
N ASP A 37 9.99 16.59 -20.89
CA ASP A 37 10.27 15.15 -20.98
C ASP A 37 9.38 14.36 -20.03
N LEU A 38 8.68 13.38 -20.60
CA LEU A 38 7.87 12.43 -19.81
C LEU A 38 8.69 11.16 -19.53
N PRO A 39 8.67 10.63 -18.29
CA PRO A 39 9.41 9.43 -17.92
C PRO A 39 8.79 8.12 -18.46
N PHE A 40 7.77 8.22 -19.32
CA PHE A 40 7.04 7.09 -19.89
C PHE A 40 6.67 7.37 -21.36
N GLY A 41 6.59 6.29 -22.15
CA GLY A 41 6.14 6.36 -23.56
C GLY A 41 4.63 6.55 -23.68
N THR A 42 4.18 6.95 -24.87
CA THR A 42 2.78 7.25 -25.17
C THR A 42 1.89 5.99 -25.32
N ASP A 43 2.48 4.82 -25.52
CA ASP A 43 1.75 3.71 -26.13
C ASP A 43 1.13 2.68 -25.16
N GLN A 44 1.50 2.68 -23.87
CA GLN A 44 0.95 1.72 -22.90
C GLN A 44 1.19 2.23 -21.45
N SER A 45 0.56 3.30 -21.05
CA SER A 45 0.78 3.77 -19.70
C SER A 45 -0.44 3.59 -18.82
N TYR A 46 -0.36 2.63 -17.91
CA TYR A 46 -1.26 2.59 -16.76
C TYR A 46 -1.18 3.91 -15.98
N SER A 47 -2.29 4.34 -15.41
CA SER A 47 -2.26 5.36 -14.39
C SER A 47 -1.65 4.76 -13.13
N ARG A 48 -0.62 5.40 -12.58
CA ARG A 48 0.15 4.87 -11.45
C ARG A 48 0.35 5.92 -10.38
N ASP A 49 0.02 5.55 -9.15
CA ASP A 49 0.39 6.31 -7.95
C ASP A 49 1.36 5.49 -7.11
N ARG A 50 2.54 6.06 -6.84
CA ARG A 50 3.61 5.36 -6.14
C ARG A 50 4.05 6.11 -4.89
N ASN A 51 4.22 5.34 -3.81
CA ASN A 51 4.91 5.78 -2.59
C ASN A 51 5.82 4.67 -2.06
N LEU A 52 6.37 4.84 -0.86
CA LEU A 52 7.24 3.84 -0.23
C LEU A 52 6.50 2.52 0.06
N TRP A 53 5.20 2.60 0.37
CA TRP A 53 4.38 1.47 0.81
C TRP A 53 3.86 0.63 -0.35
N HIS A 54 3.38 1.28 -1.41
CA HIS A 54 2.75 0.58 -2.54
C HIS A 54 2.85 1.36 -3.86
N ILE A 55 2.45 0.69 -4.93
CA ILE A 55 2.11 1.30 -6.21
C ILE A 55 0.75 0.79 -6.65
N SER A 56 -0.12 1.69 -7.13
CA SER A 56 -1.38 1.35 -7.78
C SER A 56 -1.24 1.39 -9.31
N HIS A 57 -2.03 0.55 -9.99
CA HIS A 57 -2.14 0.52 -11.44
C HIS A 57 -3.62 0.56 -11.81
N GLU A 58 -4.00 1.50 -12.67
CA GLU A 58 -5.35 1.67 -13.19
C GLU A 58 -5.29 1.91 -14.72
N GLY A 59 -6.38 1.66 -15.42
CA GLY A 59 -6.51 1.94 -16.87
C GLY A 59 -6.20 0.74 -17.77
N LEU A 60 -6.21 0.98 -19.08
CA LEU A 60 -5.99 -0.04 -20.12
C LEU A 60 -6.96 -1.23 -19.99
N GLU A 61 -6.45 -2.47 -20.07
CA GLU A 61 -7.28 -3.69 -19.94
C GLU A 61 -8.01 -3.80 -18.59
N LEU A 62 -7.54 -3.08 -17.55
CA LEU A 62 -8.18 -3.08 -16.23
C LEU A 62 -9.53 -2.35 -16.19
N GLU A 63 -9.83 -1.51 -17.20
CA GLU A 63 -11.12 -0.82 -17.30
C GLU A 63 -12.30 -1.79 -17.46
N ASP A 64 -12.07 -2.96 -18.08
CA ASP A 64 -13.04 -4.04 -18.14
C ASP A 64 -12.70 -5.13 -17.14
N PRO A 65 -13.54 -5.36 -16.09
CA PRO A 65 -13.30 -6.40 -15.11
C PRO A 65 -13.23 -7.83 -15.66
N ALA A 66 -13.68 -8.07 -16.89
CA ALA A 66 -13.60 -9.36 -17.55
C ALA A 66 -12.21 -9.67 -18.08
N ASN A 67 -11.35 -8.68 -18.24
CA ASN A 67 -10.00 -8.88 -18.75
C ASN A 67 -9.03 -9.35 -17.67
N GLU A 68 -8.14 -10.26 -18.04
CA GLU A 68 -7.01 -10.65 -17.19
C GLU A 68 -5.93 -9.56 -17.20
N PRO A 69 -5.36 -9.18 -16.02
CA PRO A 69 -4.27 -8.23 -15.97
C PRO A 69 -3.01 -8.77 -16.65
N ASN A 70 -2.37 -7.95 -17.47
CA ASN A 70 -1.07 -8.29 -18.05
C ASN A 70 0.06 -8.00 -17.06
N TYR A 71 0.31 -8.90 -16.12
CA TYR A 71 1.32 -8.74 -15.08
C TYR A 71 2.73 -8.49 -15.62
N ASP A 72 3.06 -8.94 -16.83
CA ASP A 72 4.38 -8.73 -17.43
C ASP A 72 4.67 -7.27 -17.75
N HIS A 73 3.65 -6.52 -18.11
CA HIS A 73 3.74 -5.09 -18.40
C HIS A 73 3.32 -4.21 -17.23
N LEU A 74 2.48 -4.75 -16.34
CA LEU A 74 1.89 -4.02 -15.24
C LEU A 74 2.87 -3.87 -14.06
N LEU A 75 3.49 -4.98 -13.62
CA LEU A 75 4.28 -5.01 -12.38
C LEU A 75 5.57 -4.20 -12.48
N VAL A 76 5.87 -3.46 -11.40
CA VAL A 76 7.03 -2.56 -11.28
C VAL A 76 7.88 -2.88 -10.05
N LEU A 77 7.26 -3.34 -8.95
CA LEU A 77 7.96 -3.65 -7.71
C LEU A 77 8.38 -5.11 -7.61
N GLY A 78 7.78 -5.97 -8.40
CA GLY A 78 8.03 -7.40 -8.32
C GLY A 78 7.74 -8.15 -9.61
N VAL A 79 7.60 -9.45 -9.48
CA VAL A 79 7.25 -10.37 -10.55
C VAL A 79 5.96 -11.11 -10.19
N SER A 80 5.28 -11.71 -11.19
CA SER A 80 4.15 -12.58 -10.90
C SER A 80 4.62 -13.86 -10.14
N PRO A 81 3.73 -14.51 -9.38
CA PRO A 81 4.08 -15.74 -8.66
C PRO A 81 4.66 -16.84 -9.57
N GLU A 82 4.21 -16.93 -10.82
CA GLU A 82 4.69 -17.91 -11.81
C GLU A 82 6.16 -17.66 -12.17
N LYS A 83 6.59 -16.39 -12.20
CA LYS A 83 7.97 -15.98 -12.54
C LYS A 83 8.89 -15.88 -11.31
N ALA A 84 8.35 -16.04 -10.11
CA ALA A 84 9.13 -16.05 -8.89
C ALA A 84 10.04 -17.29 -8.80
N PRO A 85 11.19 -17.18 -8.10
CA PRO A 85 12.12 -18.30 -7.94
C PRO A 85 11.47 -19.56 -7.36
N ASP A 86 11.96 -20.73 -7.80
CA ASP A 86 11.54 -22.04 -7.26
C ASP A 86 12.15 -22.33 -5.87
N GLU A 87 13.14 -21.54 -5.46
CA GLU A 87 13.75 -21.66 -4.14
C GLU A 87 13.10 -20.69 -3.16
N PRO A 88 12.62 -21.16 -1.99
CA PRO A 88 12.07 -20.29 -0.97
C PRO A 88 13.16 -19.47 -0.28
N GLU A 89 12.81 -18.29 0.22
CA GLU A 89 13.70 -17.44 1.00
C GLU A 89 13.12 -17.19 2.40
N TYR A 90 13.97 -17.32 3.44
CA TYR A 90 13.56 -17.02 4.80
C TYR A 90 13.78 -15.56 5.14
N VAL A 91 12.85 -14.97 5.87
CA VAL A 91 12.96 -13.63 6.42
C VAL A 91 12.56 -13.65 7.90
N THR A 92 13.35 -12.97 8.72
CA THR A 92 13.11 -12.81 10.16
C THR A 92 12.96 -11.31 10.45
N MET A 93 11.93 -10.94 11.22
CA MET A 93 11.67 -9.56 11.61
C MET A 93 11.51 -9.45 13.11
N THR A 94 12.16 -8.44 13.71
CA THR A 94 12.03 -8.14 15.14
C THR A 94 11.17 -6.91 15.33
N PHE A 95 10.31 -6.92 16.34
CA PHE A 95 9.45 -5.82 16.74
C PHE A 95 9.69 -5.44 18.19
N GLU A 96 9.63 -4.15 18.48
CA GLU A 96 9.60 -3.59 19.84
C GLU A 96 8.38 -2.66 19.96
N LYS A 97 7.44 -3.00 20.84
CA LYS A 97 6.20 -2.25 21.04
C LYS A 97 5.45 -1.93 19.76
N GLY A 98 5.29 -2.95 18.91
CA GLY A 98 4.61 -2.87 17.62
C GLY A 98 5.42 -2.22 16.49
N VAL A 99 6.61 -1.70 16.77
CA VAL A 99 7.47 -1.06 15.76
C VAL A 99 8.50 -2.05 15.24
N PRO A 100 8.63 -2.27 13.92
CA PRO A 100 9.68 -3.13 13.38
C PRO A 100 11.05 -2.48 13.54
N THR A 101 12.03 -3.23 14.03
CA THR A 101 13.38 -2.73 14.37
C THR A 101 14.48 -3.39 13.58
N SER A 102 14.27 -4.61 13.07
CA SER A 102 15.27 -5.31 12.26
C SER A 102 14.68 -6.25 11.21
N VAL A 103 15.47 -6.53 10.17
CA VAL A 103 15.24 -7.61 9.21
C VAL A 103 16.49 -8.46 9.13
N ASN A 104 16.33 -9.79 9.27
CA ASN A 104 17.43 -10.77 9.25
C ASN A 104 18.58 -10.40 10.21
N GLY A 105 18.22 -9.95 11.42
CA GLY A 105 19.16 -9.54 12.47
C GLY A 105 19.83 -8.18 12.25
N LYS A 106 19.59 -7.51 11.12
CA LYS A 106 20.16 -6.19 10.84
C LYS A 106 19.18 -5.10 11.30
N LYS A 107 19.59 -4.31 12.29
CA LYS A 107 18.84 -3.12 12.73
C LYS A 107 18.84 -2.04 11.66
N MET A 108 17.70 -1.44 11.41
CA MET A 108 17.55 -0.37 10.42
C MET A 108 16.32 0.51 10.70
N LYS A 109 16.23 1.65 10.03
CA LYS A 109 15.05 2.53 10.12
C LYS A 109 13.84 1.84 9.49
N VAL A 110 12.64 2.16 9.96
CA VAL A 110 11.38 1.60 9.43
C VAL A 110 11.28 1.76 7.91
N SER A 111 11.67 2.92 7.37
CA SER A 111 11.68 3.15 5.93
C SER A 111 12.60 2.20 5.16
N ASP A 112 13.74 1.83 5.75
CA ASP A 112 14.70 0.91 5.13
C ASP A 112 14.24 -0.55 5.27
N ILE A 113 13.55 -0.87 6.38
CA ILE A 113 12.84 -2.15 6.55
C ILE A 113 11.82 -2.33 5.43
N ILE A 114 10.98 -1.32 5.16
CA ILE A 114 9.98 -1.39 4.09
C ILE A 114 10.65 -1.58 2.72
N ARG A 115 11.74 -0.87 2.42
CA ARG A 115 12.49 -1.04 1.17
C ARG A 115 13.05 -2.45 1.01
N GLU A 116 13.66 -2.99 2.06
CA GLU A 116 14.21 -4.34 2.04
C GLU A 116 13.11 -5.40 1.88
N LEU A 117 11.99 -5.24 2.59
CA LEU A 117 10.84 -6.13 2.45
C LEU A 117 10.17 -6.00 1.07
N ASN A 118 10.16 -4.80 0.46
CA ASN A 118 9.71 -4.62 -0.92
C ASN A 118 10.60 -5.40 -1.89
N ARG A 119 11.92 -5.37 -1.70
CA ARG A 119 12.87 -6.13 -2.52
C ARG A 119 12.66 -7.64 -2.38
N LEU A 120 12.55 -8.13 -1.15
CA LEU A 120 12.34 -9.55 -0.87
C LEU A 120 10.97 -10.03 -1.36
N GLY A 121 9.92 -9.31 -1.02
CA GLY A 121 8.55 -9.65 -1.40
C GLY A 121 8.32 -9.57 -2.90
N GLY A 122 8.86 -8.54 -3.56
CA GLY A 122 8.77 -8.38 -5.01
C GLY A 122 9.46 -9.51 -5.76
N LYS A 123 10.65 -9.95 -5.29
CA LYS A 123 11.36 -11.12 -5.84
C LYS A 123 10.50 -12.39 -5.79
N HIS A 124 9.69 -12.55 -4.77
CA HIS A 124 8.87 -13.75 -4.56
C HIS A 124 7.40 -13.58 -4.99
N GLY A 125 7.05 -12.51 -5.71
CA GLY A 125 5.70 -12.29 -6.23
C GLY A 125 4.64 -12.01 -5.15
N ILE A 126 5.06 -11.45 -4.00
CA ILE A 126 4.18 -11.20 -2.85
C ILE A 126 3.53 -9.83 -2.96
N GLY A 127 2.28 -9.73 -2.51
CA GLY A 127 1.58 -8.46 -2.32
C GLY A 127 0.94 -7.88 -3.57
N ILE A 128 0.58 -8.73 -4.53
CA ILE A 128 -0.22 -8.36 -5.70
C ILE A 128 -1.70 -8.53 -5.33
N ILE A 129 -2.49 -7.46 -5.48
CA ILE A 129 -3.92 -7.47 -5.17
C ILE A 129 -4.66 -6.82 -6.33
N ASP A 130 -5.60 -7.55 -6.93
CA ASP A 130 -6.54 -7.06 -7.95
C ASP A 130 -7.91 -6.91 -7.31
N ILE A 131 -8.42 -5.69 -7.22
CA ILE A 131 -9.68 -5.39 -6.56
C ILE A 131 -10.56 -4.44 -7.37
N VAL A 132 -11.88 -4.61 -7.22
CA VAL A 132 -12.87 -3.62 -7.60
C VAL A 132 -13.34 -2.92 -6.32
N GLU A 133 -12.94 -1.69 -6.14
CA GLU A 133 -13.25 -0.89 -4.96
C GLU A 133 -14.45 0.03 -5.15
N ASN A 134 -15.04 0.46 -4.04
CA ASN A 134 -16.08 1.48 -4.01
C ASN A 134 -15.46 2.82 -3.60
N ARG A 135 -15.46 3.79 -4.51
CA ARG A 135 -15.04 5.15 -4.18
C ARG A 135 -16.11 5.87 -3.35
N VAL A 136 -15.71 6.79 -2.46
CA VAL A 136 -16.62 7.60 -1.64
C VAL A 136 -17.68 8.32 -2.48
N VAL A 137 -17.36 8.66 -3.71
CA VAL A 137 -18.27 9.31 -4.67
C VAL A 137 -19.28 8.35 -5.33
N GLY A 138 -19.34 7.08 -4.92
CA GLY A 138 -20.31 6.09 -5.41
C GLY A 138 -19.92 5.37 -6.69
N MET A 139 -18.70 5.55 -7.18
CA MET A 139 -18.21 4.88 -8.37
C MET A 139 -17.48 3.58 -8.00
N LYS A 140 -17.54 2.58 -8.90
CA LYS A 140 -16.66 1.43 -8.89
C LYS A 140 -15.36 1.78 -9.62
N SER A 141 -14.22 1.28 -9.13
CA SER A 141 -12.94 1.41 -9.80
C SER A 141 -12.14 0.14 -9.59
N ARG A 142 -11.60 -0.43 -10.67
CA ARG A 142 -10.68 -1.56 -10.57
C ARG A 142 -9.25 -1.05 -10.55
N GLY A 143 -8.46 -1.60 -9.65
CA GLY A 143 -7.03 -1.34 -9.58
C GLY A 143 -6.26 -2.58 -9.20
N VAL A 144 -5.04 -2.70 -9.72
CA VAL A 144 -4.05 -3.67 -9.27
C VAL A 144 -3.01 -2.96 -8.43
N TYR A 145 -2.76 -3.50 -7.25
CA TYR A 145 -1.83 -2.93 -6.28
C TYR A 145 -0.66 -3.87 -6.06
N GLU A 146 0.55 -3.30 -6.00
CA GLU A 146 1.73 -3.99 -5.53
C GLU A 146 2.12 -3.43 -4.16
N THR A 147 2.08 -4.27 -3.13
CA THR A 147 2.43 -3.90 -1.74
C THR A 147 3.30 -5.00 -1.12
N PRO A 148 4.43 -5.36 -1.73
CA PRO A 148 5.18 -6.56 -1.32
C PRO A 148 5.68 -6.46 0.12
N GLY A 149 6.38 -5.40 0.48
CA GLY A 149 6.91 -5.22 1.83
C GLY A 149 5.83 -4.96 2.87
N GLY A 150 4.80 -4.17 2.51
CA GLY A 150 3.67 -3.92 3.38
C GLY A 150 2.91 -5.18 3.73
N THR A 151 2.69 -6.08 2.77
CA THR A 151 2.01 -7.36 3.00
C THR A 151 2.81 -8.26 3.96
N ILE A 152 4.13 -8.37 3.77
CA ILE A 152 4.99 -9.14 4.70
C ILE A 152 4.97 -8.52 6.10
N LEU A 153 5.11 -7.20 6.19
CA LEU A 153 5.17 -6.49 7.47
C LEU A 153 3.87 -6.60 8.25
N MET A 154 2.72 -6.42 7.58
CA MET A 154 1.40 -6.53 8.20
C MET A 154 1.10 -7.95 8.67
N GLU A 155 1.47 -8.97 7.88
CA GLU A 155 1.28 -10.36 8.29
C GLU A 155 2.17 -10.72 9.50
N ALA A 156 3.43 -10.23 9.52
CA ALA A 156 4.32 -10.44 10.67
C ALA A 156 3.79 -9.78 11.94
N HIS A 157 3.38 -8.53 11.83
CA HIS A 157 2.81 -7.80 12.95
C HIS A 157 1.55 -8.49 13.50
N LYS A 158 0.65 -8.94 12.61
CA LYS A 158 -0.55 -9.68 12.98
C LYS A 158 -0.21 -10.98 13.73
N GLN A 159 0.77 -11.75 13.25
CA GLN A 159 1.15 -13.00 13.93
C GLN A 159 1.73 -12.78 15.32
N LEU A 160 2.46 -11.69 15.52
CA LEU A 160 2.95 -11.33 16.84
C LEU A 160 1.81 -10.91 17.75
N GLU A 161 0.84 -10.14 17.27
CA GLU A 161 -0.37 -9.79 18.00
C GLU A 161 -1.19 -11.02 18.39
N GLU A 162 -1.33 -11.99 17.49
CA GLU A 162 -2.01 -13.28 17.77
C GLU A 162 -1.35 -14.04 18.94
N LEU A 163 -0.04 -13.86 19.13
CA LEU A 163 0.68 -14.52 20.23
C LEU A 163 0.54 -13.78 21.56
N VAL A 164 0.51 -12.45 21.55
CA VAL A 164 0.66 -11.62 22.77
C VAL A 164 -0.61 -10.95 23.26
N LEU A 165 -1.61 -10.77 22.41
CA LEU A 165 -2.86 -10.10 22.78
C LEU A 165 -3.97 -11.12 23.06
N ASP A 166 -4.82 -10.83 24.05
CA ASP A 166 -6.02 -11.60 24.29
C ASP A 166 -7.07 -11.40 23.18
N ARG A 167 -8.02 -12.35 23.09
CA ARG A 167 -9.03 -12.36 22.04
C ARG A 167 -9.87 -11.09 21.97
N ALA A 168 -10.34 -10.59 23.10
CA ALA A 168 -11.23 -9.43 23.14
C ALA A 168 -10.50 -8.16 22.69
N THR A 169 -9.22 -7.98 23.08
CA THR A 169 -8.37 -6.89 22.62
C THR A 169 -8.14 -6.98 21.11
N MET A 170 -7.85 -8.17 20.57
CA MET A 170 -7.65 -8.35 19.13
C MET A 170 -8.91 -8.05 18.31
N GLU A 171 -10.08 -8.54 18.75
CA GLU A 171 -11.36 -8.28 18.08
C GLU A 171 -11.65 -6.75 18.06
N THR A 172 -11.54 -6.10 19.21
CA THR A 172 -11.75 -4.64 19.32
C THR A 172 -10.73 -3.86 18.47
N LYS A 173 -9.46 -4.26 18.48
CA LYS A 173 -8.42 -3.61 17.67
C LYS A 173 -8.69 -3.72 16.18
N LYS A 174 -9.20 -4.86 15.71
CA LYS A 174 -9.59 -5.04 14.31
C LYS A 174 -10.71 -4.07 13.90
N ASP A 175 -11.72 -3.91 14.77
CA ASP A 175 -12.82 -2.95 14.52
C ASP A 175 -12.31 -1.50 14.51
N MET A 176 -11.44 -1.15 15.44
CA MET A 176 -10.80 0.17 15.48
C MET A 176 -9.89 0.40 14.28
N GLY A 177 -9.19 -0.63 13.78
CA GLY A 177 -8.39 -0.58 12.56
C GLY A 177 -9.24 -0.31 11.31
N ASN A 178 -10.38 -0.98 11.18
CA ASN A 178 -11.36 -0.73 10.13
C ASN A 178 -11.90 0.71 10.22
N LYS A 179 -12.16 1.19 11.44
CA LYS A 179 -12.60 2.56 11.66
C LYS A 179 -11.53 3.57 11.27
N LEU A 180 -10.28 3.31 11.62
CA LEU A 180 -9.15 4.15 11.27
C LEU A 180 -8.96 4.24 9.75
N SER A 181 -9.07 3.12 9.04
CA SER A 181 -8.96 3.12 7.58
C SER A 181 -10.02 3.99 6.91
N GLN A 182 -11.27 3.97 7.39
CA GLN A 182 -12.34 4.86 6.93
C GLN A 182 -12.03 6.33 7.20
N ILE A 183 -11.56 6.64 8.42
CA ILE A 183 -11.20 8.00 8.82
C ILE A 183 -10.11 8.56 7.90
N VAL A 184 -9.07 7.76 7.63
CA VAL A 184 -7.96 8.14 6.74
C VAL A 184 -8.44 8.34 5.31
N TYR A 185 -9.21 7.39 4.77
CA TYR A 185 -9.76 7.45 3.42
C TYR A 185 -10.65 8.68 3.19
N GLU A 186 -11.45 9.05 4.19
CA GLU A 186 -12.33 10.23 4.15
C GLU A 186 -11.59 11.56 4.42
N GLY A 187 -10.26 11.54 4.61
CA GLY A 187 -9.47 12.74 4.88
C GLY A 187 -9.69 13.35 6.28
N LYS A 188 -10.17 12.56 7.23
CA LYS A 188 -10.49 12.98 8.62
C LYS A 188 -9.33 12.77 9.60
N TRP A 189 -8.09 12.82 9.12
CA TRP A 189 -6.88 12.56 9.92
C TRP A 189 -6.77 13.45 11.17
N PHE A 190 -7.15 14.73 11.07
CA PHE A 190 -7.02 15.71 12.16
C PHE A 190 -8.29 15.87 13.00
N THR A 191 -9.05 14.80 13.19
CA THR A 191 -10.27 14.83 14.01
C THR A 191 -10.04 14.19 15.39
N PRO A 192 -10.80 14.60 16.44
CA PRO A 192 -10.74 13.97 17.76
C PRO A 192 -11.01 12.45 17.69
N LEU A 193 -11.85 11.99 16.76
CA LEU A 193 -12.09 10.57 16.57
C LEU A 193 -10.83 9.83 16.10
N CYS A 194 -10.06 10.43 15.18
CA CYS A 194 -8.80 9.84 14.72
C CYS A 194 -7.81 9.74 15.88
N GLU A 195 -7.68 10.79 16.68
CA GLU A 195 -6.79 10.80 17.85
C GLU A 195 -7.17 9.73 18.87
N ALA A 196 -8.47 9.58 19.18
CA ALA A 196 -8.97 8.56 20.11
C ALA A 196 -8.68 7.13 19.62
N VAL A 197 -8.95 6.84 18.34
CA VAL A 197 -8.70 5.53 17.72
C VAL A 197 -7.19 5.24 17.70
N CYS A 198 -6.37 6.20 17.31
CA CYS A 198 -4.91 6.06 17.33
C CYS A 198 -4.37 5.82 18.75
N ALA A 199 -4.89 6.51 19.78
CA ALA A 199 -4.50 6.30 21.16
C ALA A 199 -4.84 4.89 21.65
N PHE A 200 -6.04 4.39 21.31
CA PHE A 200 -6.43 3.01 21.60
C PHE A 200 -5.46 2.02 20.93
N VAL A 201 -5.26 2.14 19.63
CA VAL A 201 -4.35 1.23 18.89
C VAL A 201 -2.95 1.28 19.50
N LYS A 202 -2.42 2.48 19.77
CA LYS A 202 -1.09 2.65 20.36
C LYS A 202 -0.96 1.97 21.71
N SER A 203 -1.98 2.04 22.58
CA SER A 203 -1.93 1.41 23.91
C SER A 203 -1.80 -0.10 23.84
N THR A 204 -2.41 -0.76 22.83
CA THR A 204 -2.31 -2.21 22.63
C THR A 204 -0.91 -2.64 22.20
N GLN A 205 -0.12 -1.74 21.59
CA GLN A 205 1.19 -2.05 21.04
C GLN A 205 2.30 -2.17 22.09
N GLU A 206 2.08 -1.68 23.30
CA GLU A 206 3.06 -1.79 24.40
C GLU A 206 3.48 -3.24 24.71
N TYR A 207 2.64 -4.20 24.35
CA TYR A 207 2.86 -5.63 24.57
C TYR A 207 3.41 -6.36 23.34
N VAL A 208 3.40 -5.71 22.17
CA VAL A 208 3.74 -6.35 20.87
C VAL A 208 5.25 -6.27 20.62
N THR A 209 5.98 -7.13 21.31
CA THR A 209 7.44 -7.24 21.21
C THR A 209 7.84 -8.69 21.00
N GLY A 210 8.69 -8.95 20.00
CA GLY A 210 9.13 -10.30 19.68
C GLY A 210 9.70 -10.42 18.27
N GLU A 211 9.85 -11.67 17.82
CA GLU A 211 10.41 -11.99 16.52
C GLU A 211 9.46 -12.89 15.72
N VAL A 212 9.35 -12.61 14.42
CA VAL A 212 8.57 -13.40 13.47
C VAL A 212 9.43 -13.86 12.32
N LYS A 213 9.35 -15.15 11.99
CA LYS A 213 10.06 -15.76 10.87
C LYS A 213 9.08 -16.30 9.83
N PHE A 214 9.33 -15.94 8.58
CA PHE A 214 8.59 -16.42 7.42
C PHE A 214 9.47 -17.15 6.42
N LYS A 215 8.83 -17.97 5.60
CA LYS A 215 9.33 -18.49 4.36
C LYS A 215 8.53 -17.86 3.22
N LEU A 216 9.19 -17.12 2.34
CA LEU A 216 8.61 -16.46 1.17
C LEU A 216 8.74 -17.38 -0.03
N TYR A 217 7.64 -17.66 -0.72
CA TYR A 217 7.65 -18.58 -1.86
C TYR A 217 6.46 -18.35 -2.78
N LYS A 218 6.71 -18.01 -4.04
CA LYS A 218 5.72 -17.93 -5.12
C LYS A 218 4.40 -17.29 -4.69
N GLY A 219 4.44 -16.02 -4.31
CA GLY A 219 3.30 -15.24 -3.88
C GLY A 219 2.80 -15.51 -2.45
N ASN A 220 3.38 -16.49 -1.76
CA ASN A 220 2.93 -16.91 -0.44
C ASN A 220 3.89 -16.50 0.67
N ILE A 221 3.30 -16.14 1.81
CA ILE A 221 3.97 -15.93 3.10
C ILE A 221 3.63 -17.13 3.98
N ILE A 222 4.63 -17.98 4.24
CA ILE A 222 4.45 -19.22 4.98
C ILE A 222 5.05 -19.02 6.38
N LYS A 223 4.25 -19.28 7.43
CA LYS A 223 4.69 -19.17 8.83
C LYS A 223 5.85 -20.14 9.10
N ALA A 224 6.90 -19.64 9.74
CA ALA A 224 8.09 -20.43 10.11
C ALA A 224 8.50 -20.27 11.58
N GLY A 225 7.81 -19.45 12.34
CA GLY A 225 7.98 -19.30 13.78
C GLY A 225 7.66 -17.88 14.26
N THR A 226 7.22 -17.79 15.53
CA THR A 226 6.94 -16.52 16.23
C THR A 226 7.33 -16.69 17.70
N THR A 227 8.09 -15.75 18.26
CA THR A 227 8.57 -15.79 19.66
C THR A 227 8.44 -14.43 20.32
#